data_2d70e2b2da2dd09cd7eacdbae865fa9e
#
_entry.id   2d70e2b2da2dd09cd7eacdbae865fa9e
#
_cell.length_a   1.000
_cell.length_b   1.000
_cell.length_c   1.000
_cell.angle_alpha   90.00
_cell.angle_beta   90.00
_cell.angle_gamma   90.00
#
_symmetry.space_group_name_H-M   'P 1'
#
loop_
_entity.id
_entity.type
_entity.pdbx_description
1 polymer ?
#
loop_
_entity_poly.entity_id
_entity_poly.type
_entity_poly.pdbx_seq_one_letter_code
_entity_poly.pdbx_strand_id
1 'polypeptide(L)'
;MWKIFEHKKSIKQINSLPTEILKRYEKWKDIVSISGPNGLKQIKGFNDEPLVGEWKGHRSSRLNLQYRVIYKIENELFFVQVVKVTAHDYRRK
;
A
#
# COMPACT_ATOMS: atom_id res chain seq x y z
N MET A 1 12.32 -13.07 -2.87
CA MET A 1 11.33 -12.44 -1.98
C MET A 1 11.34 -10.94 -2.18
N TRP A 2 10.19 -10.32 -2.15
CA TRP A 2 10.08 -8.88 -2.37
C TRP A 2 10.47 -8.11 -1.12
N LYS A 3 11.10 -6.95 -1.30
CA LYS A 3 11.46 -6.07 -0.21
C LYS A 3 10.51 -4.89 -0.17
N ILE A 4 10.25 -4.40 1.04
CA ILE A 4 9.32 -3.29 1.24
C ILE A 4 10.07 -2.16 1.91
N PHE A 5 10.06 -0.99 1.28
CA PHE A 5 10.67 0.20 1.83
C PHE A 5 9.56 1.18 2.23
N GLU A 6 9.65 1.70 3.44
CA GLU A 6 8.67 2.66 3.93
C GLU A 6 9.33 4.04 4.02
N HIS A 7 8.78 5.00 3.30
CA HIS A 7 9.29 6.37 3.39
C HIS A 7 9.07 6.93 4.79
N LYS A 8 9.89 7.90 5.18
CA LYS A 8 9.80 8.50 6.51
C LYS A 8 8.40 8.99 6.83
N LYS A 9 7.77 9.66 5.87
CA LYS A 9 6.41 10.16 6.08
C LYS A 9 5.42 9.02 6.30
N SER A 10 5.62 7.91 5.60
CA SER A 10 4.77 6.74 5.76
C SER A 10 4.91 6.14 7.14
N ILE A 11 6.13 6.08 7.64
CA ILE A 11 6.38 5.51 8.95
C ILE A 11 5.59 6.25 10.03
N LYS A 12 5.57 7.58 9.95
CA LYS A 12 4.79 8.37 10.90
C LYS A 12 3.30 8.07 10.79
N GLN A 13 2.81 7.94 9.58
CA GLN A 13 1.41 7.63 9.35
C GLN A 13 1.07 6.23 9.89
N ILE A 14 1.95 5.27 9.63
CA ILE A 14 1.76 3.90 10.09
C ILE A 14 1.72 3.85 11.62
N ASN A 15 2.60 4.59 12.27
CA ASN A 15 2.66 4.61 13.73
C ASN A 15 1.40 5.21 14.36
N SER A 16 0.63 5.96 13.59
CA SER A 16 -0.60 6.59 14.07
C SER A 16 -1.85 5.80 13.71
N LEU A 17 -1.70 4.65 13.07
CA LEU A 17 -2.86 3.89 12.63
C LEU A 17 -3.59 3.25 13.81
N PRO A 18 -4.94 3.19 13.75
CA PRO A 18 -5.69 2.38 14.71
C PRO A 18 -5.19 0.93 14.65
N THR A 19 -5.27 0.24 15.78
CA THR A 19 -4.72 -1.11 15.90
C THR A 19 -5.21 -2.06 14.81
N GLU A 20 -6.51 -2.03 14.48
CA GLU A 20 -7.06 -2.93 13.49
C GLU A 20 -6.54 -2.63 12.09
N ILE A 21 -6.33 -1.34 11.80
CA ILE A 21 -5.80 -0.95 10.51
C ILE A 21 -4.32 -1.36 10.41
N LEU A 22 -3.60 -1.21 11.52
CA LEU A 22 -2.20 -1.63 11.56
C LEU A 22 -2.08 -3.13 11.29
N LYS A 23 -2.94 -3.94 11.88
CA LYS A 23 -2.94 -5.38 11.63
C LYS A 23 -3.19 -5.68 10.15
N ARG A 24 -4.10 -4.95 9.54
CA ARG A 24 -4.40 -5.13 8.12
C ARG A 24 -3.19 -4.75 7.28
N TYR A 25 -2.49 -3.68 7.65
CA TYR A 25 -1.29 -3.25 6.96
C TYR A 25 -0.18 -4.30 7.09
N GLU A 26 -0.02 -4.88 8.27
CA GLU A 26 0.99 -5.93 8.45
C GLU A 26 0.70 -7.13 7.56
N LYS A 27 -0.58 -7.49 7.44
CA LYS A 27 -0.96 -8.57 6.54
C LYS A 27 -0.64 -8.20 5.09
N TRP A 28 -0.88 -6.95 4.72
CA TRP A 28 -0.55 -6.44 3.39
C TRP A 28 0.95 -6.62 3.12
N LYS A 29 1.79 -6.27 4.08
CA LYS A 29 3.24 -6.40 3.92
C LYS A 29 3.65 -7.86 3.78
N ASP A 30 3.04 -8.75 4.54
CA ASP A 30 3.35 -10.16 4.46
C ASP A 30 3.04 -10.70 3.06
N ILE A 31 1.90 -10.34 2.53
CA ILE A 31 1.50 -10.81 1.21
C ILE A 31 2.45 -10.29 0.14
N VAL A 32 2.78 -9.01 0.20
CA VAL A 32 3.70 -8.42 -0.77
C VAL A 32 5.09 -9.03 -0.65
N SER A 33 5.56 -9.25 0.57
CA SER A 33 6.88 -9.83 0.79
C SER A 33 7.00 -11.22 0.20
N ILE A 34 5.97 -12.03 0.34
CA ILE A 34 5.99 -13.43 -0.09
C ILE A 34 5.63 -13.58 -1.56
N SER A 35 4.57 -12.93 -1.98
CA SER A 35 3.99 -13.14 -3.32
C SER A 35 4.17 -11.97 -4.26
N GLY A 36 4.69 -10.86 -3.78
CA GLY A 36 4.79 -9.64 -4.57
C GLY A 36 3.43 -8.96 -4.70
N PRO A 37 3.39 -7.82 -5.41
CA PRO A 37 2.14 -7.08 -5.57
C PRO A 37 1.02 -7.89 -6.23
N ASN A 38 1.37 -8.88 -7.06
CA ASN A 38 0.36 -9.69 -7.70
C ASN A 38 -0.49 -10.46 -6.69
N GLY A 39 0.07 -10.77 -5.52
CA GLY A 39 -0.69 -11.44 -4.48
C GLY A 39 -1.84 -10.61 -3.95
N LEU A 40 -1.70 -9.28 -4.00
CA LEU A 40 -2.74 -8.38 -3.52
C LEU A 40 -3.98 -8.43 -4.41
N LYS A 41 -3.79 -8.66 -5.70
CA LYS A 41 -4.90 -8.69 -6.65
C LYS A 41 -5.83 -9.86 -6.40
N GLN A 42 -5.34 -10.89 -5.76
CA GLN A 42 -6.13 -12.08 -5.50
C GLN A 42 -7.02 -11.94 -4.27
N ILE A 43 -6.84 -10.88 -3.52
CA ILE A 43 -7.62 -10.65 -2.30
C ILE A 43 -8.50 -9.42 -2.53
N LYS A 44 -9.78 -9.69 -2.77
CA LYS A 44 -10.74 -8.64 -3.13
C LYS A 44 -10.80 -7.50 -2.12
N GLY A 45 -10.65 -7.84 -0.84
CA GLY A 45 -10.76 -6.84 0.21
C GLY A 45 -9.74 -5.71 0.10
N PHE A 46 -8.60 -5.97 -0.54
CA PHE A 46 -7.61 -4.91 -0.73
C PHE A 46 -7.94 -3.98 -1.88
N ASN A 47 -8.78 -4.44 -2.81
CA ASN A 47 -9.18 -3.61 -3.95
C ASN A 47 -7.99 -2.87 -4.57
N ASP A 48 -6.92 -3.64 -4.85
CA ASP A 48 -5.69 -3.08 -5.38
C ASP A 48 -5.90 -2.57 -6.80
N GLU A 49 -5.46 -1.33 -7.05
CA GLU A 49 -5.71 -0.70 -8.34
C GLU A 49 -4.62 0.31 -8.69
N PRO A 50 -4.36 0.52 -9.99
CA PRO A 50 -3.44 1.57 -10.40
C PRO A 50 -4.09 2.94 -10.21
N LEU A 51 -3.26 3.94 -10.01
CA LEU A 51 -3.73 5.30 -9.84
C LEU A 51 -3.47 6.12 -11.10
N VAL A 52 -4.21 7.21 -11.23
CA VAL A 52 -4.09 8.10 -12.38
C VAL A 52 -3.82 9.52 -11.90
N GLY A 53 -3.65 10.44 -12.86
CA GLY A 53 -3.43 11.84 -12.52
C GLY A 53 -2.10 12.04 -11.85
N GLU A 54 -2.09 12.80 -10.76
CA GLU A 54 -0.87 13.10 -10.04
C GLU A 54 -0.17 11.86 -9.53
N TRP A 55 -0.92 10.79 -9.32
CA TRP A 55 -0.39 9.56 -8.76
C TRP A 55 -0.08 8.51 -9.82
N LYS A 56 -0.03 8.92 -11.07
CA LYS A 56 0.30 7.99 -12.14
C LYS A 56 1.61 7.27 -11.83
N GLY A 57 1.64 5.97 -12.07
CA GLY A 57 2.81 5.16 -11.76
C GLY A 57 2.76 4.55 -10.38
N HIS A 58 1.77 4.93 -9.58
CA HIS A 58 1.56 4.36 -8.25
C HIS A 58 0.33 3.47 -8.25
N ARG A 59 0.19 2.68 -7.21
CA ARG A 59 -0.98 1.84 -6.99
C ARG A 59 -1.49 2.07 -5.57
N SER A 60 -2.72 1.67 -5.32
CA SER A 60 -3.24 1.73 -3.97
C SER A 60 -3.92 0.43 -3.59
N SER A 61 -3.84 0.09 -2.31
CA SER A 61 -4.60 -1.00 -1.72
C SER A 61 -5.43 -0.43 -0.60
N ARG A 62 -6.64 -0.97 -0.44
CA ARG A 62 -7.54 -0.55 0.62
C ARG A 62 -7.26 -1.36 1.88
N LEU A 63 -7.03 -0.67 3.00
CA LEU A 63 -6.91 -1.35 4.29
C LEU A 63 -8.27 -1.50 4.96
N ASN A 64 -9.14 -0.50 4.78
CA ASN A 64 -10.55 -0.57 5.13
C ASN A 64 -11.27 0.45 4.27
N LEU A 65 -12.47 0.82 4.61
CA LEU A 65 -13.23 1.76 3.80
C LEU A 65 -12.60 3.16 3.74
N GLN A 66 -11.79 3.49 4.73
CA GLN A 66 -11.20 4.83 4.83
C GLN A 66 -9.71 4.86 4.53
N TYR A 67 -8.97 3.86 4.98
CA TYR A 67 -7.51 3.88 4.89
C TYR A 67 -7.00 3.16 3.66
N ARG A 68 -5.97 3.74 3.03
CA ARG A 68 -5.34 3.18 1.84
C ARG A 68 -3.83 3.25 1.96
N VAL A 69 -3.17 2.28 1.33
CA VAL A 69 -1.73 2.28 1.15
C VAL A 69 -1.44 2.68 -0.28
N ILE A 70 -0.65 3.72 -0.47
CA ILE A 70 -0.20 4.11 -1.80
C ILE A 70 1.25 3.67 -1.93
N TYR A 71 1.55 2.94 -2.98
CA TYR A 71 2.88 2.38 -3.15
C TYR A 71 3.30 2.38 -4.61
N LYS A 72 4.60 2.21 -4.81
CA LYS A 72 5.21 2.17 -6.12
C LYS A 72 6.03 0.89 -6.24
N ILE A 73 6.05 0.30 -7.43
CA ILE A 73 6.73 -0.97 -7.67
C ILE A 73 7.99 -0.72 -8.49
N GLU A 74 9.10 -1.31 -8.04
CA GLU A 74 10.33 -1.37 -8.81
C GLU A 74 10.55 -2.82 -9.17
N ASN A 75 9.92 -3.25 -10.25
CA ASN A 75 9.86 -4.67 -10.63
C ASN A 75 11.22 -5.35 -10.74
N GLU A 76 12.16 -4.68 -11.36
CA GLU A 76 13.46 -5.29 -11.63
C GLU A 76 14.26 -5.54 -10.36
N LEU A 77 13.89 -4.84 -9.29
CA LEU A 77 14.56 -4.98 -8.00
C LEU A 77 13.74 -5.79 -7.01
N PHE A 78 12.57 -6.26 -7.43
CA PHE A 78 11.62 -6.92 -6.53
C PHE A 78 11.41 -6.09 -5.27
N PHE A 79 11.06 -4.83 -5.46
CA PHE A 79 11.07 -3.82 -4.43
C PHE A 79 9.79 -3.01 -4.50
N VAL A 80 9.19 -2.77 -3.34
CA VAL A 80 7.99 -1.95 -3.24
C VAL A 80 8.26 -0.80 -2.29
N GLN A 81 7.93 0.42 -2.71
CA GLN A 81 8.07 1.61 -1.88
C GLN A 81 6.69 2.01 -1.38
N VAL A 82 6.51 2.00 -0.07
CA VAL A 82 5.30 2.51 0.55
C VAL A 82 5.46 4.02 0.68
N VAL A 83 4.66 4.75 -0.07
CA VAL A 83 4.77 6.19 -0.18
C VAL A 83 3.84 6.92 0.79
N LYS A 84 2.66 6.35 1.03
CA LYS A 84 1.67 7.03 1.85
C LYS A 84 0.68 6.02 2.42
N VAL A 85 0.30 6.21 3.67
CA VAL A 85 -0.77 5.44 4.29
C VAL A 85 -1.73 6.46 4.88
N THR A 86 -2.90 6.58 4.31
CA THR A 86 -3.75 7.72 4.62
C THR A 86 -5.23 7.37 4.54
N ALA A 87 -6.02 8.15 5.27
CA ALA A 87 -7.48 8.08 5.20
C ALA A 87 -8.05 9.06 4.18
N HIS A 88 -7.21 9.91 3.60
CA HIS A 88 -7.70 10.87 2.59
C HIS A 88 -8.09 10.19 1.30
N ASP A 89 -9.12 10.74 0.66
CA ASP A 89 -9.51 10.27 -0.66
C ASP A 89 -8.66 10.98 -1.72
N TYR A 90 -7.49 10.46 -1.95
CA TYR A 90 -6.53 11.05 -2.88
C TYR A 90 -6.97 10.95 -4.33
N ARG A 91 -8.04 10.20 -4.63
CA ARG A 91 -8.56 10.06 -5.99
C ARG A 91 -9.41 11.23 -6.39
N ARG A 92 -9.78 12.06 -5.43
CA ARG A 92 -10.55 13.27 -5.71
C ARG A 92 -9.62 14.41 -6.01
N LYS A 93 -9.97 15.17 -6.99
CA LYS A 93 -9.20 16.33 -7.35
C LYS A 93 -9.76 17.57 -6.68
#